data_1d8c2383bafaf03281c739e45ac33b83
#
_entry.id   1d8c2383bafaf03281c739e45ac33b83
#
_cell.length_a   1.000
_cell.length_b   1.000
_cell.length_c   1.000
_cell.angle_alpha   90.00
_cell.angle_beta   90.00
_cell.angle_gamma   90.00
#
_symmetry.space_group_name_H-M   'P 1'
#
loop_
_entity.id
_entity.type
_entity.pdbx_description
1 polymer ?
#
loop_
_entity_poly.entity_id
_entity_poly.type
_entity_poly.pdbx_seq_one_letter_code
_entity_poly.pdbx_strand_id
1 'polypeptide(L)'
;MWEIYEHNQISKIVKKLPKEILKRYEKWKDIVRISGPQGLKLIVGFCDEALKGTWKGYRSSRLNEQYRVIYRVNKNEIYVRVEEITPHDYRRQQ
;
A
#
# COMPACT_ATOMS: atom_id res chain seq x y z
N MET A 1 -10.50 -9.59 11.50
CA MET A 1 -10.30 -8.41 10.63
C MET A 1 -8.81 -8.10 10.53
N TRP A 2 -8.37 -7.68 9.38
CA TRP A 2 -6.96 -7.38 9.16
C TRP A 2 -6.56 -6.08 9.84
N GLU A 3 -5.36 -6.06 10.43
CA GLU A 3 -4.78 -4.87 11.01
C GLU A 3 -3.84 -4.19 10.02
N ILE A 4 -3.71 -2.87 10.14
CA ILE A 4 -2.77 -2.10 9.33
C ILE A 4 -1.83 -1.34 10.25
N TYR A 5 -0.53 -1.56 10.07
CA TYR A 5 0.48 -0.87 10.86
C TYR A 5 1.15 0.21 10.00
N GLU A 6 1.18 1.42 10.54
CA GLU A 6 1.85 2.55 9.93
C GLU A 6 2.90 3.05 10.92
N HIS A 7 4.17 2.97 10.56
CA HIS A 7 5.18 3.53 11.46
C HIS A 7 5.14 5.06 11.43
N ASN A 8 5.88 5.69 12.34
CA ASN A 8 5.81 7.13 12.54
C ASN A 8 6.02 7.96 11.29
N GLN A 9 6.94 7.53 10.43
CA GLN A 9 7.23 8.26 9.19
C GLN A 9 6.04 8.22 8.23
N ILE A 10 5.33 7.10 8.18
CA ILE A 10 4.14 6.99 7.34
C ILE A 10 3.05 7.94 7.83
N SER A 11 2.85 8.01 9.14
CA SER A 11 1.86 8.94 9.71
C SER A 11 2.16 10.38 9.29
N LYS A 12 3.43 10.76 9.26
CA LYS A 12 3.83 12.10 8.84
C LYS A 12 3.58 12.34 7.35
N ILE A 13 3.87 11.33 6.53
CA ILE A 13 3.62 11.39 5.08
C ILE A 13 2.13 11.53 4.81
N VAL A 14 1.30 10.75 5.48
CA VAL A 14 -0.15 10.76 5.31
C VAL A 14 -0.72 12.16 5.54
N LYS A 15 -0.23 12.87 6.55
CA LYS A 15 -0.68 14.23 6.85
C LYS A 15 -0.38 15.22 5.74
N LYS A 16 0.58 14.93 4.88
CA LYS A 16 1.01 15.83 3.82
C LYS A 16 0.53 15.39 2.44
N LEU A 17 -0.21 14.29 2.35
CA LEU A 17 -0.70 13.82 1.06
C LEU A 17 -1.73 14.78 0.47
N PRO A 18 -1.72 14.97 -0.86
CA PRO A 18 -2.82 15.67 -1.52
C PRO A 18 -4.15 14.99 -1.17
N LYS A 19 -5.22 15.77 -1.10
CA LYS A 19 -6.55 15.29 -0.70
C LYS A 19 -7.00 14.06 -1.46
N GLU A 20 -6.80 14.06 -2.77
CA GLU A 20 -7.24 12.96 -3.63
C GLU A 20 -6.49 11.67 -3.31
N ILE A 21 -5.20 11.79 -3.04
CA ILE A 21 -4.36 10.66 -2.70
C ILE A 21 -4.77 10.13 -1.32
N LEU A 22 -5.02 11.03 -0.39
CA LEU A 22 -5.46 10.64 0.94
C LEU A 22 -6.76 9.85 0.89
N LYS A 23 -7.75 10.32 0.11
CA LYS A 23 -9.01 9.61 -0.05
C LYS A 23 -8.80 8.22 -0.62
N ARG A 24 -7.92 8.10 -1.60
CA ARG A 24 -7.62 6.82 -2.21
C ARG A 24 -6.94 5.88 -1.23
N TYR A 25 -6.03 6.42 -0.42
CA TYR A 25 -5.34 5.65 0.61
C TYR A 25 -6.31 5.17 1.69
N GLU A 26 -7.24 6.01 2.11
CA GLU A 26 -8.26 5.62 3.09
C GLU A 26 -9.12 4.48 2.55
N LYS A 27 -9.51 4.53 1.28
CA LYS A 27 -10.24 3.46 0.63
C LYS A 27 -9.40 2.17 0.59
N TRP A 28 -8.11 2.31 0.29
CA TRP A 28 -7.18 1.19 0.29
C TRP A 28 -7.15 0.50 1.66
N LYS A 29 -7.06 1.29 2.72
CA LYS A 29 -7.05 0.75 4.09
C LYS A 29 -8.35 0.04 4.43
N ASP A 30 -9.48 0.61 4.04
CA ASP A 30 -10.78 -0.01 4.30
C ASP A 30 -10.89 -1.38 3.63
N ILE A 31 -10.44 -1.47 2.41
CA ILE A 31 -10.46 -2.73 1.67
C ILE A 31 -9.59 -3.77 2.36
N VAL A 32 -8.39 -3.38 2.77
CA VAL A 32 -7.47 -4.28 3.47
C VAL A 32 -8.07 -4.75 4.79
N ARG A 33 -8.67 -3.84 5.55
CA ARG A 33 -9.26 -4.21 6.85
C ARG A 33 -10.38 -5.23 6.70
N ILE A 34 -11.24 -5.03 5.70
CA ILE A 34 -12.44 -5.86 5.52
C ILE A 34 -12.12 -7.16 4.80
N SER A 35 -11.37 -7.08 3.72
CA SER A 35 -11.18 -8.21 2.80
C SER A 35 -9.77 -8.77 2.81
N GLY A 36 -8.85 -8.11 3.51
CA GLY A 36 -7.44 -8.47 3.43
C GLY A 36 -6.80 -7.99 2.13
N PRO A 37 -5.50 -8.23 1.96
CA PRO A 37 -4.79 -7.79 0.74
C PRO A 37 -5.37 -8.37 -0.55
N GLN A 38 -6.01 -9.54 -0.48
CA GLN A 38 -6.62 -10.14 -1.67
C GLN A 38 -7.68 -9.24 -2.28
N GLY A 39 -8.38 -8.45 -1.46
CA GLY A 39 -9.39 -7.51 -1.95
C GLY A 39 -8.82 -6.45 -2.88
N LEU A 40 -7.55 -6.10 -2.69
CA LEU A 40 -6.90 -5.11 -3.54
C LEU A 40 -6.76 -5.59 -4.98
N LYS A 41 -6.55 -6.90 -5.16
CA LYS A 41 -6.39 -7.50 -6.48
C LYS A 41 -7.65 -7.44 -7.31
N LEU A 42 -8.81 -7.34 -6.67
CA LEU A 42 -10.09 -7.28 -7.33
C LEU A 42 -10.40 -5.90 -7.89
N ILE A 43 -9.65 -4.89 -7.49
CA ILE A 43 -9.86 -3.52 -7.93
C ILE A 43 -8.74 -3.15 -8.90
N VAL A 44 -9.08 -3.16 -10.17
CA VAL A 44 -8.12 -2.97 -11.27
C VAL A 44 -7.32 -1.67 -11.10
N GLY A 45 -7.97 -0.60 -10.66
CA GLY A 45 -7.32 0.70 -10.51
C GLY A 45 -6.17 0.73 -9.52
N PHE A 46 -6.11 -0.21 -8.58
CA PHE A 46 -4.98 -0.28 -7.66
C PHE A 46 -3.75 -0.94 -8.25
N CYS A 47 -3.88 -1.67 -9.34
CA CYS A 47 -2.74 -2.35 -9.98
C CYS A 47 -1.84 -3.03 -8.97
N ASP A 48 -2.44 -3.76 -8.03
CA ASP A 48 -1.70 -4.40 -6.95
C ASP A 48 -0.78 -5.49 -7.49
N GLU A 49 0.49 -5.46 -7.12
CA GLU A 49 1.47 -6.40 -7.64
C GLU A 49 2.58 -6.70 -6.64
N ALA A 50 3.16 -7.90 -6.76
CA ALA A 50 4.34 -8.26 -6.00
C ALA A 50 5.57 -7.59 -6.61
N LEU A 51 6.44 -7.09 -5.77
CA LEU A 51 7.68 -6.46 -6.20
C LEU A 51 8.79 -7.50 -6.31
N LYS A 52 9.84 -7.14 -7.06
CA LYS A 52 10.98 -8.02 -7.33
C LYS A 52 12.28 -7.33 -6.89
N GLY A 53 13.40 -8.04 -7.08
CA GLY A 53 14.71 -7.49 -6.79
C GLY A 53 14.88 -7.17 -5.33
N THR A 54 15.38 -5.99 -5.03
CA THR A 54 15.62 -5.57 -3.65
C THR A 54 14.35 -5.46 -2.84
N TRP A 55 13.20 -5.35 -3.50
CA TRP A 55 11.89 -5.26 -2.86
C TRP A 55 11.14 -6.58 -2.84
N LYS A 56 11.83 -7.69 -3.07
CA LYS A 56 11.21 -9.01 -3.00
C LYS A 56 10.59 -9.21 -1.62
N GLY A 57 9.36 -9.70 -1.61
CA GLY A 57 8.60 -9.89 -0.37
C GLY A 57 7.65 -8.74 -0.06
N TYR A 58 7.79 -7.65 -0.80
CA TYR A 58 6.90 -6.50 -0.69
C TYR A 58 5.93 -6.46 -1.86
N ARG A 59 4.85 -5.70 -1.69
CA ARG A 59 3.87 -5.48 -2.74
C ARG A 59 3.62 -4.00 -2.89
N SER A 60 3.08 -3.59 -4.03
CA SER A 60 2.67 -2.20 -4.21
C SER A 60 1.26 -2.11 -4.77
N SER A 61 0.56 -1.07 -4.37
CA SER A 61 -0.71 -0.67 -4.97
C SER A 61 -0.58 0.75 -5.48
N ARG A 62 -1.23 1.04 -6.59
CA ARG A 62 -1.24 2.38 -7.17
C ARG A 62 -2.35 3.19 -6.52
N LEU A 63 -2.02 4.37 -5.99
CA LEU A 63 -3.04 5.28 -5.47
C LEU A 63 -3.52 6.25 -6.55
N ASN A 64 -2.60 6.65 -7.44
CA ASN A 64 -2.92 7.35 -8.68
C ASN A 64 -1.79 7.10 -9.67
N GLU A 65 -1.70 7.89 -10.73
CA GLU A 65 -0.65 7.72 -11.74
C GLU A 65 0.76 7.86 -11.17
N GLN A 66 0.92 8.62 -10.11
CA GLN A 66 2.23 8.92 -9.53
C GLN A 66 2.49 8.22 -8.22
N TYR A 67 1.49 8.19 -7.31
CA TYR A 67 1.69 7.69 -5.96
C TYR A 67 1.42 6.20 -5.84
N ARG A 68 2.28 5.53 -5.07
CA ARG A 68 2.15 4.12 -4.75
C ARG A 68 2.29 3.90 -3.26
N VAL A 69 1.59 2.91 -2.74
CA VAL A 69 1.79 2.43 -1.39
C VAL A 69 2.54 1.10 -1.46
N ILE A 70 3.66 1.04 -0.75
CA ILE A 70 4.49 -0.17 -0.65
C ILE A 70 4.20 -0.80 0.69
N TYR A 71 3.91 -2.08 0.70
CA TYR A 71 3.50 -2.75 1.94
C TYR A 71 3.97 -4.20 1.96
N ARG A 72 3.93 -4.76 3.15
CA ARG A 72 4.26 -6.16 3.37
C ARG A 72 3.14 -6.83 4.14
N VAL A 73 2.87 -8.11 3.82
CA VAL A 73 1.78 -8.87 4.40
C VAL A 73 2.33 -9.91 5.38
N ASN A 74 1.75 -9.97 6.56
CA ASN A 74 1.99 -11.07 7.49
C ASN A 74 0.71 -11.90 7.59
N LYS A 75 0.68 -13.03 6.91
CA LYS A 75 -0.52 -13.88 6.84
C LYS A 75 -0.81 -14.61 8.14
N ASN A 76 0.24 -14.93 8.91
CA ASN A 76 0.07 -15.68 10.15
C ASN A 76 -0.61 -14.84 11.21
N GLU A 77 -0.27 -13.56 11.26
CA GLU A 77 -0.84 -12.64 12.24
C GLU A 77 -1.88 -11.69 11.65
N ILE A 78 -2.22 -11.90 10.39
CA ILE A 78 -3.23 -11.15 9.62
C ILE A 78 -3.10 -9.64 9.75
N TYR A 79 -1.90 -9.14 9.43
CA TYR A 79 -1.70 -7.70 9.35
C TYR A 79 -0.92 -7.31 8.10
N VAL A 80 -1.05 -6.04 7.74
CA VAL A 80 -0.31 -5.41 6.67
C VAL A 80 0.51 -4.28 7.27
N ARG A 81 1.78 -4.21 6.92
CA ARG A 81 2.64 -3.12 7.35
C ARG A 81 2.94 -2.21 6.15
N VAL A 82 2.56 -0.95 6.27
CA VAL A 82 2.83 0.05 5.23
C VAL A 82 4.26 0.52 5.40
N GLU A 83 5.07 0.32 4.37
CA GLU A 83 6.49 0.67 4.38
C GLU A 83 6.76 2.02 3.74
N GLU A 84 6.00 2.38 2.70
CA GLU A 84 6.26 3.59 1.94
C GLU A 84 5.00 4.08 1.25
N ILE A 85 4.83 5.39 1.16
CA ILE A 85 3.84 6.02 0.29
C ILE A 85 4.61 7.07 -0.49
N THR A 86 4.76 6.89 -1.78
CA THR A 86 5.75 7.64 -2.54
C THR A 86 5.34 7.81 -4.00
N PRO A 87 5.75 8.91 -4.63
CA PRO A 87 5.58 9.07 -6.07
C PRO A 87 6.66 8.37 -6.89
N HIS A 88 7.64 7.71 -6.26
CA HIS A 88 8.69 7.01 -7.00
C HIS A 88 8.19 5.71 -7.61
N ASP A 89 8.70 5.38 -8.80
CA ASP A 89 8.38 4.12 -9.47
C ASP A 89 9.41 3.07 -9.06
N TYR A 90 9.08 2.32 -8.04
CA TYR A 90 9.98 1.28 -7.51
C TYR A 90 10.22 0.14 -8.47
N ARG A 91 9.38 -0.04 -9.47
CA ARG A 91 9.58 -1.10 -10.45
C ARG A 91 10.82 -0.87 -11.30
N ARG A 92 11.22 0.37 -11.49
CA ARG A 92 12.42 0.72 -12.25
C ARG A 92 13.71 0.47 -11.49
N GLN A 93 13.61 0.30 -10.19
CA GLN A 93 14.78 0.15 -9.32
C GLN A 93 15.09 -1.31 -9.00
N GLN A 94 14.30 -2.20 -9.55
CA GLN A 94 14.46 -3.62 -9.35
C GLN A 94 15.34 -4.23 -10.44
#